data_a4549042998fd6cd536f021ba92f5a23
#
_entry.id   a4549042998fd6cd536f021ba92f5a23
#
_cell.length_a   1.000
_cell.length_b   1.000
_cell.length_c   1.000
_cell.angle_alpha   90.00
_cell.angle_beta   90.00
_cell.angle_gamma   90.00
#
_symmetry.space_group_name_H-M   'P 1'
#
loop_
_entity.id
_entity.type
_entity.pdbx_description
1 polymer ?
#
loop_
_entity_poly.entity_id
_entity_poly.type
_entity_poly.pdbx_seq_one_letter_code
_entity_poly.pdbx_strand_id
1 'polypeptide(L)'
;MNGNPLIDVQGVRKGFAGRPVLTELTFAVGRGEIVGFIGPNGSGKTTTVRLLNGVLAPDAGHIAVGGFDPGRDGDRVRRMSGILTESAGLYGSMTGRENLRFFAELYGVDEPGRVDELLAAFGLADAADRKVAAYSTGMRKRLGLAKAVLHRPEVLFLDEPTNGLDPEGIRMVLGYIRSLNEQEGTTVLICSHLLQQLELVCHRYLFLLGGQVVEQGTLAELEARHFPAVTLEVETDLALTDGRYRGVPARQVRPGRIAFTLPGREDVPGFLRILVQDAAVYSAVPVRRDLETLYFKIMGGEAGE
;
A
#
# COMPACT_ATOMS: atom_id res chain seq x y z
N MET A 1 -12.58 -6.75 -15.75
CA MET A 1 -11.33 -7.54 -15.67
C MET A 1 -11.71 -8.99 -15.41
N ASN A 2 -11.70 -9.85 -16.47
CA ASN A 2 -12.19 -11.23 -16.43
C ASN A 2 -11.02 -12.24 -16.35
N GLY A 3 -10.13 -12.10 -15.40
CA GLY A 3 -9.09 -13.09 -15.12
C GLY A 3 -9.22 -13.57 -13.68
N ASN A 4 -8.89 -14.85 -13.41
CA ASN A 4 -8.79 -15.34 -12.04
C ASN A 4 -7.81 -14.45 -11.24
N PRO A 5 -8.17 -14.03 -10.01
CA PRO A 5 -7.27 -13.24 -9.18
C PRO A 5 -5.97 -14.01 -8.90
N LEU A 6 -4.86 -13.29 -8.69
CA LEU A 6 -3.61 -13.93 -8.28
C LEU A 6 -3.64 -14.35 -6.81
N ILE A 7 -4.29 -13.54 -5.97
CA ILE A 7 -4.55 -13.86 -4.56
C ILE A 7 -6.06 -13.92 -4.37
N ASP A 8 -6.58 -15.02 -3.85
CA ASP A 8 -7.98 -15.22 -3.50
C ASP A 8 -8.08 -15.71 -2.06
N VAL A 9 -8.80 -14.98 -1.22
CA VAL A 9 -8.99 -15.26 0.21
C VAL A 9 -10.46 -15.22 0.51
N GLN A 10 -11.02 -16.33 1.01
CA GLN A 10 -12.46 -16.49 1.20
C GLN A 10 -12.78 -17.02 2.61
N GLY A 11 -13.44 -16.19 3.43
CA GLY A 11 -13.95 -16.55 4.76
C GLY A 11 -12.89 -17.05 5.73
N VAL A 12 -11.64 -16.57 5.59
CA VAL A 12 -10.51 -17.10 6.36
C VAL A 12 -10.60 -16.67 7.82
N ARG A 13 -10.45 -17.68 8.70
CA ARG A 13 -10.38 -17.49 10.14
C ARG A 13 -9.04 -17.97 10.66
N LYS A 14 -8.50 -17.25 11.66
CA LYS A 14 -7.29 -17.63 12.37
C LYS A 14 -7.27 -17.10 13.79
N GLY A 15 -6.98 -17.97 14.74
CA GLY A 15 -6.79 -17.62 16.13
C GLY A 15 -5.51 -18.20 16.72
N PHE A 16 -5.08 -17.69 17.86
CA PHE A 16 -3.95 -18.19 18.64
C PHE A 16 -4.33 -18.25 20.12
N ALA A 17 -4.08 -19.40 20.74
CA ALA A 17 -4.40 -19.63 22.16
C ALA A 17 -5.83 -19.20 22.53
N GLY A 18 -6.82 -19.53 21.69
CA GLY A 18 -8.25 -19.21 21.90
C GLY A 18 -8.65 -17.76 21.60
N ARG A 19 -7.72 -16.90 21.17
CA ARG A 19 -8.01 -15.51 20.78
C ARG A 19 -8.10 -15.40 19.27
N PRO A 20 -9.24 -14.96 18.70
CA PRO A 20 -9.37 -14.73 17.26
C PRO A 20 -8.49 -13.55 16.82
N VAL A 21 -7.80 -13.68 15.69
CA VAL A 21 -7.02 -12.63 15.03
C VAL A 21 -7.64 -12.29 13.69
N LEU A 22 -8.05 -13.31 12.92
CA LEU A 22 -8.84 -13.15 11.71
C LEU A 22 -10.18 -13.85 11.94
N THR A 23 -11.26 -13.15 11.69
CA THR A 23 -12.62 -13.62 12.03
C THR A 23 -13.42 -14.03 10.80
N GLU A 24 -13.25 -13.32 9.67
CA GLU A 24 -13.87 -13.62 8.39
C GLU A 24 -13.17 -12.83 7.27
N LEU A 25 -11.90 -13.12 7.05
CA LEU A 25 -11.12 -12.39 6.07
C LEU A 25 -11.49 -12.83 4.65
N THR A 26 -11.96 -11.88 3.83
CA THR A 26 -12.32 -12.12 2.42
C THR A 26 -11.84 -10.95 1.57
N PHE A 27 -10.98 -11.25 0.57
CA PHE A 27 -10.53 -10.29 -0.45
C PHE A 27 -9.88 -11.02 -1.62
N ALA A 28 -9.75 -10.31 -2.74
CA ALA A 28 -9.01 -10.79 -3.90
C ALA A 28 -8.06 -9.72 -4.42
N VAL A 29 -6.92 -10.13 -5.01
CA VAL A 29 -5.95 -9.25 -5.66
C VAL A 29 -5.72 -9.72 -7.08
N GLY A 30 -5.91 -8.83 -8.03
CA GLY A 30 -5.68 -9.09 -9.46
C GLY A 30 -4.18 -9.17 -9.79
N ARG A 31 -3.86 -9.79 -10.94
CA ARG A 31 -2.49 -9.80 -11.46
C ARG A 31 -2.06 -8.38 -11.81
N GLY A 32 -0.83 -8.02 -11.47
CA GLY A 32 -0.27 -6.71 -11.73
C GLY A 32 -0.86 -5.58 -10.88
N GLU A 33 -1.61 -5.88 -9.82
CA GLU A 33 -2.06 -4.86 -8.86
C GLU A 33 -0.99 -4.61 -7.78
N ILE A 34 -0.83 -3.34 -7.39
CA ILE A 34 -0.20 -2.96 -6.12
C ILE A 34 -1.31 -2.61 -5.14
N VAL A 35 -1.45 -3.40 -4.08
CA VAL A 35 -2.52 -3.25 -3.09
C VAL A 35 -1.96 -2.89 -1.74
N GLY A 36 -2.44 -1.79 -1.16
CA GLY A 36 -2.16 -1.38 0.21
C GLY A 36 -3.08 -2.12 1.19
N PHE A 37 -2.50 -2.83 2.16
CA PHE A 37 -3.20 -3.55 3.21
C PHE A 37 -3.07 -2.78 4.53
N ILE A 38 -4.08 -2.04 4.89
CA ILE A 38 -4.09 -1.00 5.91
C ILE A 38 -4.87 -1.45 7.14
N GLY A 39 -4.38 -1.14 8.32
CA GLY A 39 -5.09 -1.42 9.56
C GLY A 39 -4.22 -1.13 10.78
N PRO A 40 -4.81 -1.00 11.97
CA PRO A 40 -4.07 -0.77 13.20
C PRO A 40 -3.15 -1.94 13.55
N ASN A 41 -2.25 -1.73 14.52
CA ASN A 41 -1.43 -2.80 15.04
C ASN A 41 -2.31 -3.89 15.67
N GLY A 42 -1.98 -5.16 15.40
CA GLY A 42 -2.77 -6.29 15.87
C GLY A 42 -4.01 -6.62 15.02
N SER A 43 -4.32 -5.87 13.95
CA SER A 43 -5.47 -6.17 13.07
C SER A 43 -5.36 -7.48 12.27
N GLY A 44 -4.17 -8.09 12.20
CA GLY A 44 -3.96 -9.36 11.50
C GLY A 44 -3.14 -9.26 10.19
N LYS A 45 -2.56 -8.11 9.84
CA LYS A 45 -1.79 -7.91 8.60
C LYS A 45 -0.65 -8.93 8.45
N THR A 46 0.25 -9.00 9.44
CA THR A 46 1.36 -9.97 9.43
C THR A 46 0.87 -11.42 9.46
N THR A 47 -0.22 -11.71 10.15
CA THR A 47 -0.85 -13.04 10.16
C THR A 47 -1.34 -13.42 8.77
N THR A 48 -1.98 -12.48 8.07
CA THR A 48 -2.44 -12.66 6.68
C THR A 48 -1.27 -12.96 5.75
N VAL A 49 -0.18 -12.19 5.82
CA VAL A 49 1.04 -12.44 5.01
C VAL A 49 1.61 -13.84 5.27
N ARG A 50 1.64 -14.30 6.53
CA ARG A 50 2.11 -15.65 6.88
C ARG A 50 1.20 -16.77 6.36
N LEU A 51 -0.11 -16.53 6.32
CA LEU A 51 -1.08 -17.45 5.73
C LEU A 51 -0.91 -17.54 4.20
N LEU A 52 -0.80 -16.39 3.52
CA LEU A 52 -0.59 -16.30 2.07
C LEU A 52 0.68 -17.01 1.61
N ASN A 53 1.70 -17.07 2.46
CA ASN A 53 2.97 -17.74 2.15
C ASN A 53 3.06 -19.19 2.67
N GLY A 54 2.00 -19.72 3.28
CA GLY A 54 1.96 -21.07 3.79
C GLY A 54 2.85 -21.32 5.02
N VAL A 55 3.27 -20.28 5.74
CA VAL A 55 3.96 -20.39 7.05
C VAL A 55 2.96 -20.74 8.15
N LEU A 56 1.72 -20.31 7.99
CA LEU A 56 0.59 -20.65 8.85
C LEU A 56 -0.51 -21.30 8.02
N ALA A 57 -1.26 -22.20 8.62
CA ALA A 57 -2.52 -22.70 8.06
C ALA A 57 -3.72 -21.95 8.66
N PRO A 58 -4.77 -21.67 7.87
CA PRO A 58 -6.01 -21.11 8.38
C PRO A 58 -6.75 -22.14 9.26
N ASP A 59 -7.55 -21.67 10.21
CA ASP A 59 -8.42 -22.53 11.01
C ASP A 59 -9.72 -22.85 10.26
N ALA A 60 -10.13 -21.96 9.36
CA ALA A 60 -11.26 -22.14 8.42
C ALA A 60 -11.09 -21.21 7.21
N GLY A 61 -11.90 -21.46 6.18
CA GLY A 61 -11.89 -20.69 4.92
C GLY A 61 -10.90 -21.24 3.91
N HIS A 62 -10.72 -20.50 2.81
CA HIS A 62 -9.88 -20.91 1.69
C HIS A 62 -8.93 -19.80 1.28
N ILE A 63 -7.71 -20.19 0.89
CA ILE A 63 -6.69 -19.30 0.34
C ILE A 63 -6.14 -19.92 -0.93
N ALA A 64 -6.04 -19.12 -2.00
CA ALA A 64 -5.31 -19.48 -3.20
C ALA A 64 -4.34 -18.35 -3.59
N VAL A 65 -3.11 -18.71 -3.92
CA VAL A 65 -2.09 -17.82 -4.49
C VAL A 65 -1.62 -18.42 -5.80
N GLY A 66 -1.85 -17.73 -6.92
CA GLY A 66 -1.59 -18.28 -8.24
C GLY A 66 -2.42 -19.53 -8.57
N GLY A 67 -3.55 -19.72 -7.89
CA GLY A 67 -4.38 -20.92 -7.99
C GLY A 67 -3.93 -22.09 -7.11
N PHE A 68 -2.87 -21.92 -6.30
CA PHE A 68 -2.35 -22.94 -5.38
C PHE A 68 -2.75 -22.64 -3.93
N ASP A 69 -3.07 -23.70 -3.18
CA ASP A 69 -3.30 -23.62 -1.74
C ASP A 69 -1.95 -23.51 -1.00
N PRO A 70 -1.66 -22.40 -0.28
CA PRO A 70 -0.39 -22.24 0.41
C PRO A 70 -0.09 -23.31 1.46
N GLY A 71 -1.13 -23.91 2.05
CA GLY A 71 -0.99 -24.97 3.05
C GLY A 71 -0.61 -26.34 2.45
N ARG A 72 -1.01 -26.60 1.19
CA ARG A 72 -0.76 -27.85 0.48
C ARG A 72 0.39 -27.76 -0.51
N ASP A 73 0.42 -26.65 -1.27
CA ASP A 73 1.37 -26.39 -2.35
C ASP A 73 2.41 -25.32 -1.95
N GLY A 74 2.76 -25.24 -0.67
CA GLY A 74 3.60 -24.17 -0.12
C GLY A 74 4.92 -23.94 -0.86
N ASP A 75 5.56 -25.00 -1.39
CA ASP A 75 6.79 -24.86 -2.17
C ASP A 75 6.56 -24.13 -3.51
N ARG A 76 5.44 -24.37 -4.17
CA ARG A 76 5.06 -23.66 -5.40
C ARG A 76 4.77 -22.20 -5.11
N VAL A 77 3.99 -21.94 -4.06
CA VAL A 77 3.68 -20.58 -3.63
C VAL A 77 4.95 -19.82 -3.28
N ARG A 78 5.88 -20.42 -2.51
CA ARG A 78 7.15 -19.76 -2.13
C ARG A 78 8.08 -19.51 -3.32
N ARG A 79 8.07 -20.36 -4.34
CA ARG A 79 8.85 -20.13 -5.57
C ARG A 79 8.35 -18.97 -6.41
N MET A 80 7.03 -18.72 -6.41
CA MET A 80 6.45 -17.59 -7.14
C MET A 80 6.32 -16.33 -6.29
N SER A 81 6.66 -16.38 -4.99
CA SER A 81 6.46 -15.29 -4.04
C SER A 81 7.78 -14.76 -3.52
N GLY A 82 7.93 -13.45 -3.50
CA GLY A 82 8.95 -12.76 -2.71
C GLY A 82 8.37 -12.24 -1.40
N ILE A 83 9.11 -12.35 -0.30
CA ILE A 83 8.64 -11.91 1.00
C ILE A 83 9.66 -11.03 1.70
N LEU A 84 9.19 -9.91 2.20
CA LEU A 84 9.86 -9.11 3.21
C LEU A 84 9.00 -9.06 4.46
N THR A 85 9.50 -9.67 5.53
CA THR A 85 8.94 -9.53 6.88
C THR A 85 9.77 -8.56 7.72
N GLU A 86 9.33 -8.25 8.92
CA GLU A 86 10.05 -7.37 9.83
C GLU A 86 11.52 -7.80 10.04
N SER A 87 11.78 -9.09 10.18
CA SER A 87 13.11 -9.64 10.44
C SER A 87 13.99 -9.85 9.20
N ALA A 88 13.54 -9.54 7.99
CA ALA A 88 14.24 -9.76 6.71
C ALA A 88 14.88 -11.15 6.48
N GLY A 89 15.10 -11.97 7.51
CA GLY A 89 15.65 -13.33 7.44
C GLY A 89 17.05 -13.40 6.79
N LEU A 90 17.97 -12.55 7.24
CA LEU A 90 19.35 -12.46 6.74
C LEU A 90 20.34 -13.08 7.74
N TYR A 91 21.42 -13.62 7.21
CA TYR A 91 22.52 -14.18 8.00
C TYR A 91 23.54 -13.11 8.35
N GLY A 92 23.61 -12.69 9.61
CA GLY A 92 24.50 -11.62 10.07
C GLY A 92 25.99 -11.93 9.93
N SER A 93 26.38 -13.20 9.99
CA SER A 93 27.76 -13.68 9.83
C SER A 93 28.27 -13.62 8.38
N MET A 94 27.36 -13.60 7.41
CA MET A 94 27.65 -13.48 5.98
C MET A 94 27.69 -12.01 5.54
N THR A 95 28.40 -11.74 4.45
CA THR A 95 28.36 -10.46 3.75
C THR A 95 27.02 -10.28 3.03
N GLY A 96 26.73 -9.05 2.54
CA GLY A 96 25.53 -8.81 1.72
C GLY A 96 25.52 -9.66 0.46
N ARG A 97 26.66 -9.75 -0.22
CA ARG A 97 26.87 -10.56 -1.42
C ARG A 97 26.69 -12.05 -1.15
N GLU A 98 27.29 -12.57 -0.07
CA GLU A 98 27.14 -13.98 0.32
C GLU A 98 25.68 -14.32 0.66
N ASN A 99 24.96 -13.43 1.35
CA ASN A 99 23.53 -13.61 1.60
C ASN A 99 22.76 -13.78 0.29
N LEU A 100 22.92 -12.84 -0.66
CA LEU A 100 22.18 -12.93 -1.93
C LEU A 100 22.57 -14.15 -2.76
N ARG A 101 23.86 -14.52 -2.80
CA ARG A 101 24.32 -15.73 -3.49
C ARG A 101 23.71 -16.99 -2.88
N PHE A 102 23.70 -17.11 -1.56
CA PHE A 102 23.07 -18.22 -0.85
C PHE A 102 21.59 -18.38 -1.24
N PHE A 103 20.84 -17.27 -1.26
CA PHE A 103 19.43 -17.33 -1.66
C PHE A 103 19.26 -17.54 -3.17
N ALA A 104 20.18 -17.06 -4.01
CA ALA A 104 20.18 -17.35 -5.45
C ALA A 104 20.29 -18.84 -5.71
N GLU A 105 21.25 -19.52 -5.06
CA GLU A 105 21.40 -20.98 -5.12
C GLU A 105 20.15 -21.70 -4.62
N LEU A 106 19.58 -21.25 -3.48
CA LEU A 106 18.38 -21.85 -2.90
C LEU A 106 17.15 -21.75 -3.82
N TYR A 107 16.99 -20.62 -4.52
CA TYR A 107 15.90 -20.39 -5.48
C TYR A 107 16.21 -20.91 -6.90
N GLY A 108 17.43 -21.41 -7.15
CA GLY A 108 17.86 -21.87 -8.47
C GLY A 108 18.00 -20.73 -9.48
N VAL A 109 18.40 -19.55 -9.01
CA VAL A 109 18.65 -18.38 -9.89
C VAL A 109 20.02 -18.54 -10.55
N ASP A 110 20.01 -18.87 -11.83
CA ASP A 110 21.22 -19.00 -12.68
C ASP A 110 21.29 -17.82 -13.66
N GLU A 111 21.35 -16.60 -13.12
CA GLU A 111 21.48 -15.37 -13.88
C GLU A 111 22.77 -14.65 -13.50
N PRO A 112 23.82 -14.70 -14.35
CA PRO A 112 25.08 -14.04 -14.06
C PRO A 112 24.89 -12.53 -13.87
N GLY A 113 25.43 -11.99 -12.76
CA GLY A 113 25.33 -10.56 -12.46
C GLY A 113 24.08 -10.12 -11.69
N ARG A 114 23.05 -10.98 -11.53
CA ARG A 114 21.80 -10.60 -10.83
C ARG A 114 22.03 -10.12 -9.39
N VAL A 115 22.95 -10.75 -8.68
CA VAL A 115 23.33 -10.35 -7.32
C VAL A 115 23.93 -8.94 -7.30
N ASP A 116 24.84 -8.65 -8.22
CA ASP A 116 25.49 -7.34 -8.30
C ASP A 116 24.53 -6.24 -8.77
N GLU A 117 23.67 -6.57 -9.72
CA GLU A 117 22.57 -5.70 -10.16
C GLU A 117 21.70 -5.27 -8.98
N LEU A 118 21.24 -6.23 -8.15
CA LEU A 118 20.39 -5.93 -7.01
C LEU A 118 21.13 -5.17 -5.91
N LEU A 119 22.39 -5.51 -5.64
CA LEU A 119 23.21 -4.74 -4.69
C LEU A 119 23.33 -3.28 -5.14
N ALA A 120 23.53 -3.03 -6.42
CA ALA A 120 23.59 -1.69 -6.98
C ALA A 120 22.22 -0.99 -6.93
N ALA A 121 21.13 -1.66 -7.35
CA ALA A 121 19.78 -1.10 -7.38
C ALA A 121 19.28 -0.67 -5.98
N PHE A 122 19.71 -1.41 -4.94
CA PHE A 122 19.37 -1.09 -3.56
C PHE A 122 20.45 -0.26 -2.82
N GLY A 123 21.43 0.31 -3.55
CA GLY A 123 22.47 1.18 -3.00
C GLY A 123 23.35 0.49 -1.95
N LEU A 124 23.69 -0.78 -2.19
CA LEU A 124 24.49 -1.62 -1.30
C LEU A 124 25.81 -2.09 -1.92
N ALA A 125 26.15 -1.61 -3.14
CA ALA A 125 27.33 -2.03 -3.88
C ALA A 125 28.62 -1.83 -3.07
N ASP A 126 28.83 -0.65 -2.46
CA ASP A 126 30.01 -0.31 -1.67
C ASP A 126 30.11 -1.07 -0.34
N ALA A 127 28.98 -1.65 0.10
CA ALA A 127 28.90 -2.42 1.35
C ALA A 127 28.73 -3.92 1.09
N ALA A 128 28.74 -4.36 -0.18
CA ALA A 128 28.43 -5.73 -0.59
C ALA A 128 29.24 -6.78 0.15
N ASP A 129 30.53 -6.51 0.40
CA ASP A 129 31.49 -7.44 1.00
C ASP A 129 31.69 -7.20 2.51
N ARG A 130 30.87 -6.31 3.13
CA ARG A 130 30.80 -6.16 4.59
C ARG A 130 29.81 -7.14 5.18
N LYS A 131 30.08 -7.65 6.40
CA LYS A 131 29.15 -8.52 7.13
C LYS A 131 27.84 -7.82 7.45
N VAL A 132 26.73 -8.50 7.25
CA VAL A 132 25.36 -7.97 7.48
C VAL A 132 25.14 -7.59 8.96
N ALA A 133 25.85 -8.22 9.90
CA ALA A 133 25.86 -7.80 11.31
C ALA A 133 26.26 -6.34 11.50
N ALA A 134 27.10 -5.78 10.61
CA ALA A 134 27.56 -4.39 10.63
C ALA A 134 26.69 -3.44 9.79
N TYR A 135 25.58 -3.92 9.20
CA TYR A 135 24.64 -3.09 8.44
C TYR A 135 23.73 -2.28 9.38
N SER A 136 23.39 -1.07 8.97
CA SER A 136 22.30 -0.32 9.61
C SER A 136 20.94 -1.01 9.40
N THR A 137 19.93 -0.62 10.15
CA THR A 137 18.57 -1.14 9.98
C THR A 137 18.06 -0.92 8.55
N GLY A 138 18.30 0.27 7.98
CA GLY A 138 17.95 0.58 6.60
C GLY A 138 18.69 -0.29 5.58
N MET A 139 19.99 -0.51 5.77
CA MET A 139 20.77 -1.40 4.89
C MET A 139 20.26 -2.85 4.96
N ARG A 140 19.94 -3.37 6.14
CA ARG A 140 19.35 -4.70 6.29
C ARG A 140 17.99 -4.81 5.60
N LYS A 141 17.15 -3.76 5.71
CA LYS A 141 15.84 -3.72 5.05
C LYS A 141 15.98 -3.74 3.52
N ARG A 142 16.88 -2.92 2.98
CA ARG A 142 17.18 -2.88 1.53
C ARG A 142 17.74 -4.21 1.02
N LEU A 143 18.62 -4.87 1.76
CA LEU A 143 19.13 -6.19 1.41
C LEU A 143 18.03 -7.27 1.49
N GLY A 144 17.09 -7.16 2.45
CA GLY A 144 15.92 -8.02 2.55
C GLY A 144 14.98 -7.89 1.35
N LEU A 145 14.81 -6.67 0.84
CA LEU A 145 14.06 -6.43 -0.42
C LEU A 145 14.79 -7.01 -1.62
N ALA A 146 16.11 -6.78 -1.74
CA ALA A 146 16.93 -7.39 -2.78
C ALA A 146 16.78 -8.92 -2.80
N LYS A 147 16.82 -9.56 -1.62
CA LYS A 147 16.54 -10.99 -1.48
C LYS A 147 15.13 -11.37 -1.94
N ALA A 148 14.11 -10.59 -1.57
CA ALA A 148 12.72 -10.89 -1.90
C ALA A 148 12.44 -10.85 -3.43
N VAL A 149 13.19 -10.05 -4.18
CA VAL A 149 13.01 -9.89 -5.64
C VAL A 149 14.05 -10.67 -6.47
N LEU A 150 14.94 -11.40 -5.82
CA LEU A 150 16.10 -12.06 -6.44
C LEU A 150 15.69 -13.02 -7.57
N HIS A 151 14.64 -13.80 -7.36
CA HIS A 151 14.14 -14.84 -8.26
C HIS A 151 12.97 -14.37 -9.15
N ARG A 152 12.79 -13.04 -9.34
CA ARG A 152 11.72 -12.44 -10.16
C ARG A 152 10.33 -12.99 -9.84
N PRO A 153 9.83 -12.78 -8.61
CA PRO A 153 8.56 -13.38 -8.16
C PRO A 153 7.36 -12.77 -8.89
N GLU A 154 6.30 -13.58 -9.11
CA GLU A 154 5.01 -13.11 -9.63
C GLU A 154 4.26 -12.26 -8.60
N VAL A 155 4.50 -12.50 -7.30
CA VAL A 155 3.87 -11.76 -6.20
C VAL A 155 4.87 -11.38 -5.12
N LEU A 156 4.76 -10.15 -4.60
CA LEU A 156 5.52 -9.66 -3.44
C LEU A 156 4.60 -9.43 -2.25
N PHE A 157 4.96 -10.00 -1.11
CA PHE A 157 4.36 -9.72 0.19
C PHE A 157 5.33 -8.89 1.02
N LEU A 158 4.99 -7.63 1.26
CA LEU A 158 5.85 -6.66 1.93
C LEU A 158 5.22 -6.20 3.24
N ASP A 159 5.84 -6.57 4.36
CA ASP A 159 5.42 -6.14 5.70
C ASP A 159 6.31 -4.99 6.18
N GLU A 160 5.75 -3.77 6.21
CA GLU A 160 6.44 -2.52 6.58
C GLU A 160 7.76 -2.30 5.80
N PRO A 161 7.73 -2.27 4.44
CA PRO A 161 8.95 -2.28 3.63
C PRO A 161 9.83 -1.03 3.79
N THR A 162 9.27 0.08 4.22
CA THR A 162 9.94 1.37 4.34
C THR A 162 10.23 1.79 5.77
N ASN A 163 9.77 1.01 6.75
CA ASN A 163 9.99 1.35 8.15
C ASN A 163 11.49 1.35 8.51
N GLY A 164 11.95 2.45 9.12
CA GLY A 164 13.35 2.64 9.51
C GLY A 164 14.29 3.03 8.36
N LEU A 165 13.75 3.42 7.20
CA LEU A 165 14.51 4.02 6.11
C LEU A 165 14.50 5.54 6.21
N ASP A 166 15.56 6.16 5.73
CA ASP A 166 15.64 7.59 5.47
C ASP A 166 14.81 7.97 4.22
N PRO A 167 14.55 9.27 3.99
CA PRO A 167 13.74 9.71 2.84
C PRO A 167 14.27 9.24 1.48
N GLU A 168 15.58 9.10 1.32
CA GLU A 168 16.21 8.61 0.09
C GLU A 168 15.96 7.11 -0.09
N GLY A 169 16.15 6.32 0.97
CA GLY A 169 15.85 4.88 0.98
C GLY A 169 14.37 4.59 0.72
N ILE A 170 13.45 5.40 1.26
CA ILE A 170 12.02 5.28 0.98
C ILE A 170 11.74 5.48 -0.51
N ARG A 171 12.25 6.56 -1.11
CA ARG A 171 12.08 6.84 -2.55
C ARG A 171 12.63 5.73 -3.43
N MET A 172 13.82 5.23 -3.09
CA MET A 172 14.47 4.11 -3.79
C MET A 172 13.59 2.86 -3.75
N VAL A 173 13.13 2.46 -2.57
CA VAL A 173 12.32 1.25 -2.38
C VAL A 173 10.97 1.35 -3.11
N LEU A 174 10.24 2.46 -2.93
CA LEU A 174 8.95 2.66 -3.60
C LEU A 174 9.11 2.77 -5.13
N GLY A 175 10.18 3.43 -5.60
CA GLY A 175 10.52 3.50 -7.02
C GLY A 175 10.81 2.12 -7.60
N TYR A 176 11.56 1.28 -6.89
CA TYR A 176 11.85 -0.08 -7.32
C TYR A 176 10.59 -0.97 -7.38
N ILE A 177 9.72 -0.89 -6.36
CA ILE A 177 8.44 -1.62 -6.33
C ILE A 177 7.57 -1.23 -7.53
N ARG A 178 7.48 0.07 -7.83
CA ARG A 178 6.74 0.56 -8.99
C ARG A 178 7.33 0.05 -10.30
N SER A 179 8.65 0.12 -10.46
CA SER A 179 9.35 -0.38 -11.66
C SER A 179 9.12 -1.87 -11.89
N LEU A 180 9.20 -2.70 -10.84
CA LEU A 180 8.88 -4.13 -10.92
C LEU A 180 7.44 -4.38 -11.41
N ASN A 181 6.49 -3.62 -10.88
CA ASN A 181 5.10 -3.76 -11.28
C ASN A 181 4.89 -3.33 -12.73
N GLU A 182 5.42 -2.18 -13.14
CA GLU A 182 5.26 -1.62 -14.49
C GLU A 182 5.99 -2.44 -15.57
N GLN A 183 7.18 -2.97 -15.27
CA GLN A 183 8.02 -3.66 -16.25
C GLN A 183 7.84 -5.17 -16.26
N GLU A 184 7.63 -5.78 -15.10
CA GLU A 184 7.54 -7.24 -14.96
C GLU A 184 6.12 -7.72 -14.65
N GLY A 185 5.16 -6.80 -14.40
CA GLY A 185 3.78 -7.14 -14.04
C GLY A 185 3.66 -7.78 -12.65
N THR A 186 4.67 -7.63 -11.79
CA THR A 186 4.68 -8.21 -10.44
C THR A 186 3.52 -7.65 -9.61
N THR A 187 2.73 -8.54 -9.03
CA THR A 187 1.65 -8.18 -8.10
C THR A 187 2.23 -7.91 -6.73
N VAL A 188 1.76 -6.88 -6.02
CA VAL A 188 2.36 -6.50 -4.73
C VAL A 188 1.27 -6.28 -3.67
N LEU A 189 1.40 -6.93 -2.52
CA LEU A 189 0.63 -6.65 -1.32
C LEU A 189 1.55 -5.98 -0.30
N ILE A 190 1.26 -4.71 0.03
CA ILE A 190 2.06 -3.90 0.96
C ILE A 190 1.25 -3.69 2.24
N CYS A 191 1.73 -4.24 3.35
CA CYS A 191 1.24 -3.91 4.68
C CYS A 191 2.03 -2.72 5.21
N SER A 192 1.38 -1.59 5.49
CA SER A 192 2.01 -0.44 6.13
C SER A 192 1.00 0.39 6.90
N HIS A 193 1.49 1.11 7.90
CA HIS A 193 0.76 2.15 8.62
C HIS A 193 1.12 3.56 8.11
N LEU A 194 2.09 3.69 7.18
CA LEU A 194 2.54 4.95 6.59
C LEU A 194 1.72 5.26 5.33
N LEU A 195 0.52 5.81 5.53
CA LEU A 195 -0.51 5.99 4.51
C LEU A 195 -0.05 6.82 3.32
N GLN A 196 0.68 7.92 3.58
CA GLN A 196 1.21 8.80 2.53
C GLN A 196 2.17 8.06 1.57
N GLN A 197 2.88 7.04 2.05
CA GLN A 197 3.77 6.24 1.20
C GLN A 197 2.99 5.24 0.34
N LEU A 198 1.93 4.64 0.88
CA LEU A 198 1.04 3.77 0.13
C LEU A 198 0.34 4.52 -1.00
N GLU A 199 -0.06 5.77 -0.76
CA GLU A 199 -0.70 6.62 -1.76
C GLU A 199 0.20 6.88 -3.00
N LEU A 200 1.52 6.84 -2.82
CA LEU A 200 2.48 7.02 -3.91
C LEU A 200 2.55 5.83 -4.88
N VAL A 201 2.21 4.62 -4.44
CA VAL A 201 2.46 3.40 -5.24
C VAL A 201 1.27 2.49 -5.39
N CYS A 202 0.29 2.50 -4.47
CA CYS A 202 -0.83 1.56 -4.51
C CYS A 202 -1.92 1.98 -5.49
N HIS A 203 -2.47 1.01 -6.20
CA HIS A 203 -3.62 1.18 -7.08
C HIS A 203 -4.93 1.09 -6.31
N ARG A 204 -4.97 0.26 -5.26
CA ARG A 204 -6.16 -0.06 -4.45
C ARG A 204 -5.77 -0.33 -3.00
N TYR A 205 -6.73 -0.20 -2.10
CA TYR A 205 -6.54 -0.33 -0.67
C TYR A 205 -7.55 -1.31 -0.08
N LEU A 206 -7.11 -2.07 0.92
CA LEU A 206 -7.90 -2.97 1.76
C LEU A 206 -7.75 -2.50 3.20
N PHE A 207 -8.86 -2.16 3.86
CA PHE A 207 -8.88 -1.71 5.25
C PHE A 207 -9.25 -2.86 6.17
N LEU A 208 -8.32 -3.26 7.02
CA LEU A 208 -8.45 -4.39 7.94
C LEU A 208 -8.76 -3.89 9.36
N LEU A 209 -9.91 -4.27 9.89
CA LEU A 209 -10.33 -3.97 11.26
C LEU A 209 -11.00 -5.20 11.88
N GLY A 210 -10.66 -5.53 13.14
CA GLY A 210 -11.26 -6.68 13.84
C GLY A 210 -11.06 -8.02 13.14
N GLY A 211 -10.01 -8.17 12.33
CA GLY A 211 -9.73 -9.40 11.58
C GLY A 211 -10.55 -9.60 10.31
N GLN A 212 -11.17 -8.54 9.79
CA GLN A 212 -11.97 -8.52 8.56
C GLN A 212 -11.58 -7.34 7.67
N VAL A 213 -11.78 -7.48 6.36
CA VAL A 213 -11.74 -6.33 5.44
C VAL A 213 -13.08 -5.60 5.55
N VAL A 214 -13.04 -4.41 6.17
CA VAL A 214 -14.23 -3.58 6.38
C VAL A 214 -14.53 -2.67 5.21
N GLU A 215 -13.50 -2.34 4.41
CA GLU A 215 -13.64 -1.48 3.24
C GLU A 215 -12.54 -1.78 2.23
N GLN A 216 -12.82 -1.61 0.93
CA GLN A 216 -11.84 -1.76 -0.14
C GLN A 216 -12.20 -0.93 -1.38
N GLY A 217 -11.18 -0.51 -2.11
CA GLY A 217 -11.35 0.24 -3.36
C GLY A 217 -10.12 1.05 -3.74
N THR A 218 -10.16 1.69 -4.90
CA THR A 218 -9.24 2.76 -5.27
C THR A 218 -9.50 4.00 -4.41
N LEU A 219 -8.52 4.91 -4.33
CA LEU A 219 -8.68 6.16 -3.59
C LEU A 219 -9.94 6.93 -4.04
N ALA A 220 -10.17 7.01 -5.36
CA ALA A 220 -11.32 7.71 -5.93
C ALA A 220 -12.67 7.05 -5.58
N GLU A 221 -12.75 5.72 -5.58
CA GLU A 221 -13.97 4.99 -5.21
C GLU A 221 -14.29 5.17 -3.73
N LEU A 222 -13.26 5.12 -2.88
CA LEU A 222 -13.38 5.31 -1.43
C LEU A 222 -13.79 6.76 -1.11
N GLU A 223 -13.17 7.75 -1.78
CA GLU A 223 -13.53 9.15 -1.64
C GLU A 223 -15.00 9.38 -2.02
N ALA A 224 -15.44 8.84 -3.15
CA ALA A 224 -16.83 8.98 -3.61
C ALA A 224 -17.85 8.37 -2.63
N ARG A 225 -17.51 7.23 -2.00
CA ARG A 225 -18.40 6.57 -1.03
C ARG A 225 -18.49 7.29 0.32
N HIS A 226 -17.34 7.75 0.82
CA HIS A 226 -17.25 8.31 2.18
C HIS A 226 -17.40 9.82 2.24
N PHE A 227 -17.19 10.53 1.12
CA PHE A 227 -17.28 11.97 0.99
C PHE A 227 -18.06 12.36 -0.28
N PRO A 228 -19.39 12.15 -0.31
CA PRO A 228 -20.19 12.48 -1.48
C PRO A 228 -20.17 13.99 -1.79
N ALA A 229 -20.11 14.84 -0.77
CA ALA A 229 -20.00 16.28 -0.95
C ALA A 229 -18.58 16.69 -1.40
N VAL A 230 -18.53 17.55 -2.41
CA VAL A 230 -17.29 18.08 -2.97
C VAL A 230 -16.98 19.44 -2.35
N THR A 231 -15.80 19.57 -1.76
CA THR A 231 -15.27 20.87 -1.35
C THR A 231 -14.46 21.45 -2.51
N LEU A 232 -14.89 22.61 -3.03
CA LEU A 232 -14.22 23.33 -4.11
C LEU A 232 -13.53 24.57 -3.53
N GLU A 233 -12.19 24.59 -3.53
CA GLU A 233 -11.44 25.79 -3.22
C GLU A 233 -11.35 26.70 -4.45
N VAL A 234 -11.81 27.93 -4.30
CA VAL A 234 -11.83 28.93 -5.36
C VAL A 234 -11.03 30.16 -4.94
N GLU A 235 -10.12 30.57 -5.79
CA GLU A 235 -9.42 31.85 -5.66
C GLU A 235 -10.27 32.91 -6.38
N THR A 236 -10.76 33.93 -5.63
CA THR A 236 -11.78 34.86 -6.08
C THR A 236 -11.71 36.16 -5.30
N ASP A 237 -12.22 37.24 -5.90
CA ASP A 237 -12.44 38.52 -5.25
C ASP A 237 -13.80 38.61 -4.54
N LEU A 238 -14.59 37.52 -4.53
CA LEU A 238 -15.86 37.46 -3.82
C LEU A 238 -15.69 37.77 -2.34
N ALA A 239 -16.49 38.72 -1.84
CA ALA A 239 -16.61 38.97 -0.40
C ALA A 239 -17.67 38.06 0.23
N LEU A 240 -17.26 37.18 1.15
CA LEU A 240 -18.18 36.30 1.85
C LEU A 240 -18.63 36.95 3.16
N THR A 241 -19.95 37.11 3.36
CA THR A 241 -20.53 37.85 4.50
C THR A 241 -21.13 36.97 5.58
N ASP A 242 -21.69 35.79 5.23
CA ASP A 242 -22.52 35.00 6.13
C ASP A 242 -22.24 33.46 6.10
N GLY A 243 -21.07 33.05 5.64
CA GLY A 243 -20.72 31.63 5.56
C GLY A 243 -21.46 30.85 4.48
N ARG A 244 -22.20 31.55 3.61
CA ARG A 244 -22.90 30.97 2.45
C ARG A 244 -22.81 31.90 1.23
N TYR A 245 -22.84 31.29 0.05
CA TYR A 245 -23.00 32.00 -1.21
C TYR A 245 -24.14 31.39 -2.01
N ARG A 246 -25.20 32.13 -2.22
CA ARG A 246 -26.45 31.68 -2.90
C ARG A 246 -26.99 30.35 -2.36
N GLY A 247 -26.94 30.17 -1.01
CA GLY A 247 -27.37 28.94 -0.31
C GLY A 247 -26.34 27.84 -0.23
N VAL A 248 -25.25 27.93 -0.99
CA VAL A 248 -24.13 26.99 -0.91
C VAL A 248 -23.26 27.30 0.32
N PRO A 249 -22.98 26.34 1.20
CA PRO A 249 -22.06 26.54 2.33
C PRO A 249 -20.67 26.97 1.83
N ALA A 250 -20.13 28.01 2.43
CA ALA A 250 -18.87 28.59 2.03
C ALA A 250 -18.05 29.00 3.25
N ARG A 251 -16.73 28.83 3.19
CA ARG A 251 -15.80 29.20 4.26
C ARG A 251 -14.61 29.92 3.70
N GLN A 252 -14.26 31.04 4.31
CA GLN A 252 -13.01 31.74 4.00
C GLN A 252 -11.83 30.87 4.45
N VAL A 253 -10.98 30.45 3.51
CA VAL A 253 -9.77 29.65 3.82
C VAL A 253 -8.60 30.61 4.13
N ARG A 254 -8.45 31.66 3.28
CA ARG A 254 -7.48 32.74 3.44
C ARG A 254 -7.96 33.93 2.59
N PRO A 255 -7.41 35.13 2.76
CA PRO A 255 -7.77 36.26 1.91
C PRO A 255 -7.68 35.91 0.43
N GLY A 256 -8.76 36.16 -0.32
CA GLY A 256 -8.87 35.84 -1.73
C GLY A 256 -9.13 34.36 -2.06
N ARG A 257 -9.34 33.46 -1.06
CA ARG A 257 -9.64 32.05 -1.29
C ARG A 257 -10.79 31.54 -0.42
N ILE A 258 -11.80 31.01 -1.05
CA ILE A 258 -13.04 30.50 -0.43
C ILE A 258 -13.21 29.03 -0.77
N ALA A 259 -13.55 28.20 0.22
CA ALA A 259 -13.98 26.82 0.04
C ALA A 259 -15.50 26.75 0.02
N PHE A 260 -16.06 26.20 -1.05
CA PHE A 260 -17.49 25.94 -1.23
C PHE A 260 -17.76 24.44 -1.08
N THR A 261 -18.83 24.07 -0.36
CA THR A 261 -19.23 22.67 -0.21
C THR A 261 -20.44 22.41 -1.09
N LEU A 262 -20.24 21.62 -2.14
CA LEU A 262 -21.26 21.23 -3.12
C LEU A 262 -21.76 19.82 -2.85
N PRO A 263 -23.04 19.49 -3.12
CA PRO A 263 -23.60 18.17 -2.87
C PRO A 263 -22.89 17.06 -3.66
N GLY A 264 -22.44 17.34 -4.89
CA GLY A 264 -21.78 16.39 -5.74
C GLY A 264 -20.83 17.04 -6.76
N ARG A 265 -20.04 16.21 -7.42
CA ARG A 265 -19.10 16.67 -8.47
C ARG A 265 -19.82 17.21 -9.71
N GLU A 266 -21.00 16.69 -9.99
CA GLU A 266 -21.89 17.12 -11.08
C GLU A 266 -22.38 18.55 -10.91
N ASP A 267 -22.44 19.07 -9.67
CA ASP A 267 -22.87 20.42 -9.37
C ASP A 267 -21.79 21.47 -9.64
N VAL A 268 -20.52 21.06 -9.72
CA VAL A 268 -19.38 21.98 -9.89
C VAL A 268 -19.50 22.85 -11.15
N PRO A 269 -19.82 22.33 -12.36
CA PRO A 269 -19.90 23.15 -13.56
C PRO A 269 -21.02 24.17 -13.49
N GLY A 270 -22.19 23.79 -12.92
CA GLY A 270 -23.33 24.69 -12.71
C GLY A 270 -22.99 25.81 -11.74
N PHE A 271 -22.37 25.46 -10.61
CA PHE A 271 -21.93 26.41 -9.60
C PHE A 271 -20.92 27.42 -10.15
N LEU A 272 -19.90 26.97 -10.87
CA LEU A 272 -18.90 27.86 -11.46
C LEU A 272 -19.48 28.85 -12.47
N ARG A 273 -20.46 28.43 -13.29
CA ARG A 273 -21.15 29.36 -14.22
C ARG A 273 -21.86 30.49 -13.50
N ILE A 274 -22.40 30.21 -12.31
CA ILE A 274 -23.07 31.23 -11.50
C ILE A 274 -22.01 32.13 -10.84
N LEU A 275 -20.97 31.56 -10.30
CA LEU A 275 -19.93 32.28 -9.56
C LEU A 275 -19.22 33.31 -10.46
N VAL A 276 -18.87 32.96 -11.69
CA VAL A 276 -18.16 33.86 -12.62
C VAL A 276 -19.04 35.04 -13.11
N GLN A 277 -20.35 35.03 -12.87
CA GLN A 277 -21.22 36.17 -13.14
C GLN A 277 -21.14 37.24 -12.05
N ASP A 278 -20.81 36.84 -10.81
CA ASP A 278 -20.84 37.71 -9.65
C ASP A 278 -19.43 38.14 -9.18
N ALA A 279 -18.41 37.37 -9.52
CA ALA A 279 -17.04 37.60 -9.08
C ALA A 279 -16.00 37.05 -10.06
N ALA A 280 -14.77 37.58 -9.99
CA ALA A 280 -13.65 37.02 -10.73
C ALA A 280 -13.25 35.70 -10.13
N VAL A 281 -13.02 34.65 -10.95
CA VAL A 281 -12.50 33.34 -10.57
C VAL A 281 -11.13 33.17 -11.19
N TYR A 282 -10.10 33.17 -10.36
CA TYR A 282 -8.71 33.02 -10.79
C TYR A 282 -8.25 31.56 -10.81
N SER A 283 -8.77 30.73 -9.87
CA SER A 283 -8.61 29.29 -9.89
C SER A 283 -9.77 28.60 -9.18
N ALA A 284 -10.07 27.36 -9.55
CA ALA A 284 -11.07 26.52 -8.88
C ALA A 284 -10.55 25.08 -8.86
N VAL A 285 -10.26 24.55 -7.66
CA VAL A 285 -9.64 23.23 -7.48
C VAL A 285 -10.45 22.44 -6.46
N PRO A 286 -10.96 21.24 -6.82
CA PRO A 286 -11.53 20.34 -5.84
C PRO A 286 -10.49 19.93 -4.79
N VAL A 287 -10.85 20.06 -3.52
CA VAL A 287 -10.03 19.55 -2.41
C VAL A 287 -10.07 18.04 -2.48
N ARG A 288 -8.93 17.43 -2.74
CA ARG A 288 -8.77 15.97 -2.67
C ARG A 288 -8.61 15.54 -1.22
N ARG A 289 -9.26 14.45 -0.89
CA ARG A 289 -9.05 13.77 0.38
C ARG A 289 -7.90 12.79 0.21
N ASP A 290 -6.92 12.86 1.10
CA ASP A 290 -5.82 11.91 1.16
C ASP A 290 -6.26 10.59 1.83
N LEU A 291 -5.42 9.59 1.71
CA LEU A 291 -5.65 8.28 2.29
C LEU A 291 -5.73 8.34 3.83
N GLU A 292 -5.08 9.32 4.46
CA GLU A 292 -5.10 9.52 5.90
C GLU A 292 -6.48 10.00 6.38
N THR A 293 -7.08 10.97 5.69
CA THR A 293 -8.45 11.42 5.95
C THR A 293 -9.46 10.27 5.81
N LEU A 294 -9.32 9.45 4.75
CA LEU A 294 -10.14 8.27 4.53
C LEU A 294 -9.95 7.22 5.63
N TYR A 295 -8.70 6.98 6.04
CA TYR A 295 -8.39 6.03 7.11
C TYR A 295 -9.13 6.39 8.41
N PHE A 296 -9.04 7.63 8.87
CA PHE A 296 -9.75 8.07 10.08
C PHE A 296 -11.25 7.95 9.93
N LYS A 297 -11.81 8.30 8.77
CA LYS A 297 -13.24 8.17 8.51
C LYS A 297 -13.72 6.71 8.55
N ILE A 298 -12.96 5.78 7.95
CA ILE A 298 -13.31 4.35 7.86
C ILE A 298 -13.12 3.66 9.22
N MET A 299 -12.03 4.00 9.93
CA MET A 299 -11.68 3.35 11.21
C MET A 299 -12.45 3.89 12.41
N GLY A 300 -13.37 4.86 12.23
CA GLY A 300 -14.17 5.43 13.30
C GLY A 300 -13.42 6.41 14.22
N GLY A 301 -12.26 6.92 13.77
CA GLY A 301 -11.55 8.02 14.40
C GLY A 301 -12.13 9.37 13.95
N GLU A 302 -12.25 10.32 14.85
CA GLU A 302 -12.45 11.71 14.46
C GLU A 302 -11.19 12.16 13.70
N ALA A 303 -11.34 12.58 12.44
CA ALA A 303 -10.28 13.29 11.75
C ALA A 303 -10.01 14.55 12.57
N GLY A 304 -8.81 14.70 13.09
CA GLY A 304 -8.40 15.93 13.74
C GLY A 304 -8.66 17.10 12.80
N GLU A 305 -9.41 18.08 13.30
CA GLU A 305 -9.72 19.34 12.60
C GLU A 305 -8.46 20.16 12.30
#